data_c1cd81579ccc5a715d6efabf5215700a
#
_entry.id   c1cd81579ccc5a715d6efabf5215700a
#
_cell.length_a   1.000
_cell.length_b   1.000
_cell.length_c   1.000
_cell.angle_alpha   90.00
_cell.angle_beta   90.00
_cell.angle_gamma   90.00
#
_symmetry.space_group_name_H-M   'P 1'
#
loop_
_entity.id
_entity.type
_entity.pdbx_description
1 polymer ?
#
loop_
_entity_poly.entity_id
_entity_poly.type
_entity_poly.pdbx_seq_one_letter_code
_entity_poly.pdbx_strand_id
1 'polypeptide(L)'
;MVMEDLLSYAVNYAMKLGASYAEARYQSDIFEEFTLRNGVPEAPGFGASRGLSIRAIVSGSMGFASTNLTKKADVKDAVVRAITLAKASSKAVKSPIRMAEVKTVKANYAIKPRVKPEYVDPDSKVELLKDVDDRSVEATSRNDVKLPARVLSVGYLITEKHIITSEGSNIHSHIPRVMFSYMLTAAKAGKGTVQRFENIGESGGWERVERWLLDERISEEAGKLAKILTDAVEPPTDTLDVVLGPELVGIICHESAGHPLEADRVLGREAAQGGETYATRELIGEYIGSEHVTIVDDPRLPNSFGYYLYDDECVEAKERVLIDKGRINELLHNRETAAEFGTLSNGSSRASFYGVEPIVRMANTYMKPGDYSLEELIEGVRYGVYISSYMEWNIDDRRWNQRYVGLEAYLIKNGKLESMLRNPTIELTTKGLYSSIDAVGKDVKFYAGYCGKSEPMQSMPVWFGGPAIRLRNVRLGRSPVS
;
A
#
# COMPACT_ATOMS: atom_id res chain seq x y z
N MET A 1 15.57 25.34 21.60
CA MET A 1 14.26 25.72 21.08
C MET A 1 13.53 24.40 20.88
N VAL A 2 12.36 24.24 21.45
CA VAL A 2 11.52 23.05 21.26
C VAL A 2 11.12 22.99 19.77
N MET A 3 10.93 21.80 19.20
CA MET A 3 10.59 21.64 17.76
C MET A 3 9.32 22.41 17.40
N GLU A 4 8.33 22.40 18.27
CA GLU A 4 7.08 23.15 18.10
C GLU A 4 7.30 24.67 17.94
N ASP A 5 8.21 25.27 18.74
CA ASP A 5 8.55 26.70 18.61
C ASP A 5 9.17 27.00 17.22
N LEU A 6 9.97 26.06 16.71
CA LEU A 6 10.64 26.22 15.43
C LEU A 6 9.66 26.15 14.25
N LEU A 7 8.70 25.19 14.31
CA LEU A 7 7.63 25.07 13.33
C LEU A 7 6.70 26.29 13.36
N SER A 8 6.28 26.71 14.56
CA SER A 8 5.49 27.92 14.76
C SER A 8 6.19 29.18 14.22
N TYR A 9 7.51 29.27 14.45
CA TYR A 9 8.32 30.35 13.89
C TYR A 9 8.31 30.32 12.36
N ALA A 10 8.49 29.13 11.74
CA ALA A 10 8.50 28.97 10.28
C ALA A 10 7.18 29.43 9.65
N VAL A 11 6.05 28.96 10.18
CA VAL A 11 4.71 29.34 9.71
C VAL A 11 4.48 30.84 9.85
N ASN A 12 4.72 31.40 11.05
CA ASN A 12 4.53 32.83 11.29
C ASN A 12 5.43 33.70 10.40
N TYR A 13 6.65 33.25 10.12
CA TYR A 13 7.57 33.97 9.25
C TYR A 13 7.14 33.93 7.79
N ALA A 14 6.62 32.78 7.30
CA ALA A 14 6.05 32.67 5.96
C ALA A 14 4.85 33.63 5.76
N MET A 15 3.95 33.70 6.76
CA MET A 15 2.81 34.62 6.75
C MET A 15 3.28 36.10 6.73
N LYS A 16 4.31 36.47 7.48
CA LYS A 16 4.90 37.82 7.44
C LYS A 16 5.53 38.16 6.07
N LEU A 17 5.98 37.17 5.30
CA LEU A 17 6.52 37.35 3.95
C LEU A 17 5.45 37.38 2.86
N GLY A 18 4.15 37.33 3.25
CA GLY A 18 3.01 37.48 2.38
C GLY A 18 2.40 36.17 1.86
N ALA A 19 2.62 35.04 2.53
CA ALA A 19 1.88 33.83 2.26
C ALA A 19 0.40 34.00 2.65
N SER A 20 -0.51 33.47 1.83
CA SER A 20 -1.93 33.34 2.17
C SER A 20 -2.21 32.06 2.97
N TYR A 21 -1.35 31.07 2.86
CA TYR A 21 -1.33 29.82 3.62
C TYR A 21 0.12 29.36 3.82
N ALA A 22 0.40 28.79 4.94
CA ALA A 22 1.69 28.14 5.22
C ALA A 22 1.51 26.96 6.16
N GLU A 23 2.31 25.92 5.95
CA GLU A 23 2.49 24.80 6.87
C GLU A 23 3.98 24.49 7.02
N ALA A 24 4.33 24.01 8.20
CA ALA A 24 5.65 23.49 8.51
C ALA A 24 5.51 22.09 9.10
N ARG A 25 6.25 21.13 8.52
CA ARG A 25 6.26 19.73 8.95
C ARG A 25 7.68 19.30 9.31
N TYR A 26 7.87 18.88 10.55
CA TYR A 26 9.01 18.09 10.96
C TYR A 26 8.69 16.62 10.76
N GLN A 27 9.64 15.86 10.20
CA GLN A 27 9.56 14.42 10.14
C GLN A 27 10.90 13.81 10.47
N SER A 28 10.87 12.76 11.30
CA SER A 28 12.00 11.90 11.62
C SER A 28 11.61 10.46 11.36
N ASP A 29 12.42 9.79 10.57
CA ASP A 29 12.28 8.37 10.26
C ASP A 29 13.55 7.65 10.73
N ILE A 30 13.39 6.58 11.52
CA ILE A 30 14.47 5.70 11.96
C ILE A 30 14.12 4.30 11.45
N PHE A 31 15.03 3.66 10.74
CA PHE A 31 14.81 2.31 10.23
C PHE A 31 16.02 1.42 10.49
N GLU A 32 15.72 0.14 10.59
CA GLU A 32 16.71 -0.93 10.66
C GLU A 32 16.13 -2.15 9.93
N GLU A 33 16.98 -2.82 9.16
CA GLU A 33 16.61 -4.03 8.42
C GLU A 33 17.77 -5.03 8.45
N PHE A 34 17.44 -6.28 8.77
CA PHE A 34 18.33 -7.42 8.65
C PHE A 34 17.89 -8.28 7.49
N THR A 35 18.83 -8.68 6.66
CA THR A 35 18.57 -9.50 5.47
C THR A 35 19.44 -10.77 5.51
N LEU A 36 18.82 -11.89 5.23
CA LEU A 36 19.45 -13.19 5.01
C LEU A 36 19.28 -13.61 3.55
N ARG A 37 20.37 -13.85 2.84
CA ARG A 37 20.36 -14.33 1.46
C ARG A 37 20.96 -15.72 1.36
N ASN A 38 20.14 -16.71 1.00
CA ASN A 38 20.56 -18.11 0.88
C ASN A 38 21.29 -18.63 2.14
N GLY A 39 20.76 -18.31 3.33
CA GLY A 39 21.33 -18.72 4.62
C GLY A 39 22.50 -17.84 5.11
N VAL A 40 22.93 -16.84 4.34
CA VAL A 40 24.06 -15.95 4.71
C VAL A 40 23.54 -14.57 5.08
N PRO A 41 23.82 -14.07 6.31
CA PRO A 41 23.47 -12.71 6.68
C PRO A 41 24.20 -11.68 5.81
N GLU A 42 23.47 -10.69 5.32
CA GLU A 42 24.05 -9.49 4.67
C GLU A 42 24.36 -8.42 5.74
N ALA A 43 25.12 -7.42 5.36
CA ALA A 43 25.34 -6.26 6.24
C ALA A 43 23.97 -5.63 6.58
N PRO A 44 23.67 -5.36 7.86
CA PRO A 44 22.41 -4.77 8.23
C PRO A 44 22.26 -3.35 7.66
N GLY A 45 21.07 -3.06 7.12
CA GLY A 45 20.66 -1.74 6.72
C GLY A 45 20.15 -0.97 7.95
N PHE A 46 20.70 0.19 8.23
CA PHE A 46 20.13 1.09 9.21
C PHE A 46 20.30 2.54 8.77
N GLY A 47 19.38 3.39 9.21
CA GLY A 47 19.47 4.79 8.90
C GLY A 47 18.52 5.63 9.72
N ALA A 48 18.80 6.93 9.71
CA ALA A 48 17.93 7.94 10.25
C ALA A 48 17.85 9.11 9.28
N SER A 49 16.64 9.51 8.98
CA SER A 49 16.33 10.70 8.18
C SER A 49 15.53 11.66 9.05
N ARG A 50 15.93 12.92 9.14
CA ARG A 50 15.17 13.93 9.88
C ARG A 50 15.33 15.31 9.25
N GLY A 51 14.27 16.09 9.29
CA GLY A 51 14.30 17.45 8.78
C GLY A 51 12.96 18.13 8.85
N LEU A 52 12.93 19.30 8.29
CA LEU A 52 11.79 20.21 8.24
C LEU A 52 11.45 20.52 6.79
N SER A 53 10.17 20.58 6.47
CA SER A 53 9.68 21.16 5.22
C SER A 53 8.71 22.29 5.48
N ILE A 54 8.69 23.23 4.55
CA ILE A 54 7.77 24.37 4.52
C ILE A 54 7.07 24.35 3.18
N ARG A 55 5.74 24.38 3.22
CA ARG A 55 4.90 24.60 2.03
C ARG A 55 4.12 25.90 2.24
N ALA A 56 4.16 26.79 1.26
CA ALA A 56 3.50 28.08 1.37
C ALA A 56 2.83 28.47 0.06
N ILE A 57 1.67 29.12 0.14
CA ILE A 57 0.95 29.65 -1.01
C ILE A 57 1.09 31.16 -1.03
N VAL A 58 1.58 31.70 -2.17
CA VAL A 58 1.69 33.12 -2.42
C VAL A 58 1.09 33.45 -3.78
N SER A 59 0.13 34.37 -3.82
CA SER A 59 -0.56 34.75 -5.06
C SER A 59 -1.13 33.57 -5.85
N GLY A 60 -1.68 32.58 -5.15
CA GLY A 60 -2.25 31.39 -5.75
C GLY A 60 -1.26 30.36 -6.29
N SER A 61 0.03 30.50 -6.00
CA SER A 61 1.06 29.53 -6.36
C SER A 61 1.71 28.92 -5.12
N MET A 62 2.04 27.65 -5.18
CA MET A 62 2.68 26.92 -4.10
C MET A 62 4.19 26.91 -4.27
N GLY A 63 4.88 27.06 -3.15
CA GLY A 63 6.32 26.86 -3.04
C GLY A 63 6.63 25.89 -1.93
N PHE A 64 7.56 24.99 -2.18
CA PHE A 64 8.03 23.99 -1.24
C PHE A 64 9.56 24.10 -1.04
N ALA A 65 10.00 23.98 0.19
CA ALA A 65 11.43 23.86 0.51
C ALA A 65 11.62 23.03 1.78
N SER A 66 12.73 22.32 1.84
CA SER A 66 13.08 21.49 3.01
C SER A 66 14.51 21.75 3.45
N THR A 67 14.81 21.37 4.69
CA THR A 67 16.14 21.38 5.29
C THR A 67 16.27 20.29 6.35
N ASN A 68 17.42 19.65 6.43
CA ASN A 68 17.77 18.74 7.52
C ASN A 68 18.44 19.45 8.72
N LEU A 69 18.67 20.76 8.59
CA LEU A 69 19.26 21.58 9.65
C LEU A 69 18.15 22.22 10.48
N THR A 70 18.29 22.14 11.82
CA THR A 70 17.26 22.58 12.77
C THR A 70 17.63 23.86 13.54
N LYS A 71 18.62 24.63 13.05
CA LYS A 71 18.88 25.96 13.61
C LYS A 71 17.90 26.97 13.02
N LYS A 72 17.52 27.96 13.81
CA LYS A 72 16.57 29.00 13.41
C LYS A 72 16.92 29.72 12.11
N ALA A 73 18.24 29.94 11.86
CA ALA A 73 18.73 30.56 10.63
C ALA A 73 18.41 29.67 9.39
N ASP A 74 18.69 28.37 9.48
CA ASP A 74 18.48 27.43 8.38
C ASP A 74 16.99 27.28 8.03
N VAL A 75 16.14 27.27 9.06
CA VAL A 75 14.68 27.25 8.88
C VAL A 75 14.18 28.55 8.25
N LYS A 76 14.73 29.69 8.67
CA LYS A 76 14.45 30.99 8.03
C LYS A 76 14.78 30.95 6.54
N ASP A 77 15.93 30.41 6.17
CA ASP A 77 16.37 30.31 4.78
C ASP A 77 15.45 29.35 3.97
N ALA A 78 15.02 28.23 4.56
CA ALA A 78 14.05 27.34 3.94
C ALA A 78 12.70 28.06 3.67
N VAL A 79 12.20 28.82 4.66
CA VAL A 79 10.99 29.66 4.47
C VAL A 79 11.17 30.66 3.33
N VAL A 80 12.29 31.37 3.27
CA VAL A 80 12.58 32.34 2.19
C VAL A 80 12.62 31.62 0.82
N ARG A 81 13.22 30.43 0.73
CA ARG A 81 13.23 29.65 -0.51
C ARG A 81 11.80 29.26 -0.95
N ALA A 82 10.99 28.71 -0.03
CA ALA A 82 9.60 28.35 -0.34
C ALA A 82 8.79 29.56 -0.86
N ILE A 83 8.89 30.70 -0.18
CA ILE A 83 8.20 31.94 -0.59
C ILE A 83 8.72 32.44 -1.95
N THR A 84 10.03 32.38 -2.19
CA THR A 84 10.66 32.79 -3.46
C THR A 84 10.17 31.92 -4.63
N LEU A 85 10.11 30.59 -4.42
CA LEU A 85 9.60 29.66 -5.41
C LEU A 85 8.10 29.92 -5.71
N ALA A 86 7.27 30.10 -4.68
CA ALA A 86 5.87 30.44 -4.87
C ALA A 86 5.68 31.73 -5.66
N LYS A 87 6.42 32.79 -5.33
CA LYS A 87 6.39 34.08 -6.07
C LYS A 87 6.87 33.95 -7.51
N ALA A 88 7.90 33.17 -7.75
CA ALA A 88 8.42 32.95 -9.11
C ALA A 88 7.41 32.20 -9.97
N SER A 89 6.83 31.12 -9.42
CA SER A 89 5.85 30.28 -10.11
C SER A 89 4.51 30.98 -10.33
N SER A 90 4.12 31.94 -9.49
CA SER A 90 2.84 32.64 -9.60
C SER A 90 2.63 33.36 -10.94
N LYS A 91 3.71 33.72 -11.62
CA LYS A 91 3.69 34.34 -12.97
C LYS A 91 3.27 33.37 -14.08
N ALA A 92 3.42 32.05 -13.84
CA ALA A 92 3.15 30.99 -14.81
C ALA A 92 1.87 30.21 -14.49
N VAL A 93 1.30 30.39 -13.30
CA VAL A 93 0.09 29.68 -12.87
C VAL A 93 -1.13 30.16 -13.63
N LYS A 94 -1.79 29.25 -14.34
CA LYS A 94 -3.04 29.53 -15.09
C LYS A 94 -4.27 29.55 -14.17
N SER A 95 -4.30 28.68 -13.18
CA SER A 95 -5.38 28.59 -12.20
C SER A 95 -4.81 28.68 -10.79
N PRO A 96 -5.18 29.67 -9.97
CA PRO A 96 -4.69 29.79 -8.60
C PRO A 96 -5.03 28.57 -7.76
N ILE A 97 -4.05 28.04 -7.03
CA ILE A 97 -4.24 26.98 -6.05
C ILE A 97 -5.16 27.47 -4.94
N ARG A 98 -6.16 26.68 -4.63
CA ARG A 98 -7.07 26.86 -3.51
C ARG A 98 -6.99 25.63 -2.60
N MET A 99 -7.07 25.87 -1.30
CA MET A 99 -7.14 24.80 -0.30
C MET A 99 -8.59 24.70 0.18
N ALA A 100 -9.17 23.50 0.14
CA ALA A 100 -10.48 23.28 0.75
C ALA A 100 -10.41 23.60 2.26
N GLU A 101 -11.49 24.12 2.79
CA GLU A 101 -11.60 24.41 4.23
C GLU A 101 -11.43 23.13 5.06
N VAL A 102 -10.83 23.30 6.22
CA VAL A 102 -10.61 22.23 7.18
C VAL A 102 -10.83 22.74 8.60
N LYS A 103 -11.38 21.90 9.44
CA LYS A 103 -11.48 22.18 10.88
C LYS A 103 -10.09 22.23 11.50
N THR A 104 -9.78 23.31 12.22
CA THR A 104 -8.55 23.39 13.02
C THR A 104 -8.52 22.31 14.08
N VAL A 105 -7.43 21.58 14.17
CA VAL A 105 -7.25 20.44 15.06
C VAL A 105 -5.93 20.57 15.83
N LYS A 106 -5.97 20.21 17.12
CA LYS A 106 -4.76 20.00 17.94
C LYS A 106 -4.80 18.58 18.48
N ALA A 107 -3.85 17.75 18.07
CA ALA A 107 -3.81 16.37 18.47
C ALA A 107 -2.37 15.87 18.69
N ASN A 108 -2.23 14.99 19.65
CA ASN A 108 -1.00 14.24 19.89
C ASN A 108 -1.38 12.76 20.05
N TYR A 109 -0.87 11.91 19.17
CA TYR A 109 -1.17 10.48 19.22
C TYR A 109 0.06 9.65 18.90
N ALA A 110 0.12 8.48 19.51
CA ALA A 110 1.22 7.55 19.32
C ALA A 110 0.73 6.11 19.45
N ILE A 111 1.31 5.23 18.64
CA ILE A 111 1.23 3.81 18.90
C ILE A 111 2.32 3.47 19.92
N LYS A 112 1.91 2.88 21.05
CA LYS A 112 2.81 2.44 22.11
C LYS A 112 3.14 0.96 21.93
N PRO A 113 4.34 0.62 21.46
CA PRO A 113 4.74 -0.78 21.34
C PRO A 113 4.92 -1.40 22.74
N ARG A 114 4.53 -2.67 22.88
CA ARG A 114 4.83 -3.44 24.10
C ARG A 114 6.31 -3.78 24.15
N VAL A 115 6.86 -4.21 23.01
CA VAL A 115 8.29 -4.49 22.82
C VAL A 115 8.83 -3.53 21.78
N LYS A 116 9.66 -2.60 22.19
CA LYS A 116 10.25 -1.62 21.29
C LYS A 116 11.22 -2.29 20.33
N PRO A 117 11.03 -2.18 19.01
CA PRO A 117 11.83 -2.91 18.04
C PRO A 117 13.31 -2.49 18.02
N GLU A 118 13.59 -1.23 18.39
CA GLU A 118 14.96 -0.69 18.50
C GLU A 118 15.78 -1.25 19.67
N TYR A 119 15.13 -1.95 20.62
CA TYR A 119 15.79 -2.57 21.79
C TYR A 119 15.87 -4.09 21.68
N VAL A 120 15.37 -4.68 20.60
CA VAL A 120 15.53 -6.10 20.33
C VAL A 120 16.96 -6.37 19.86
N ASP A 121 17.59 -7.35 20.50
CA ASP A 121 18.97 -7.73 20.18
C ASP A 121 19.13 -8.06 18.68
N PRO A 122 20.12 -7.44 18.01
CA PRO A 122 20.47 -7.75 16.63
C PRO A 122 20.69 -9.23 16.35
N ASP A 123 21.38 -9.94 17.23
CA ASP A 123 21.66 -11.37 17.06
C ASP A 123 20.36 -12.19 17.06
N SER A 124 19.39 -11.87 17.92
CA SER A 124 18.07 -12.52 17.92
C SER A 124 17.30 -12.32 16.62
N LYS A 125 17.44 -11.18 15.94
CA LYS A 125 16.84 -10.92 14.64
C LYS A 125 17.46 -11.79 13.54
N VAL A 126 18.77 -11.96 13.58
CA VAL A 126 19.51 -12.82 12.65
C VAL A 126 19.19 -14.30 12.89
N GLU A 127 19.11 -14.73 14.16
CA GLU A 127 18.72 -16.11 14.52
C GLU A 127 17.31 -16.43 14.02
N LEU A 128 16.34 -15.53 14.22
CA LEU A 128 14.99 -15.67 13.66
C LEU A 128 15.02 -15.94 12.15
N LEU A 129 15.79 -15.13 11.40
CA LEU A 129 15.89 -15.31 9.95
C LEU A 129 16.52 -16.65 9.55
N LYS A 130 17.53 -17.11 10.30
CA LYS A 130 18.16 -18.42 10.06
C LYS A 130 17.20 -19.58 10.33
N ASP A 131 16.47 -19.53 11.43
CA ASP A 131 15.48 -20.56 11.77
C ASP A 131 14.40 -20.65 10.68
N VAL A 132 13.91 -19.52 10.18
CA VAL A 132 12.93 -19.46 9.08
C VAL A 132 13.53 -20.03 7.78
N ASP A 133 14.78 -19.69 7.43
CA ASP A 133 15.47 -20.19 6.24
C ASP A 133 15.66 -21.71 6.32
N ASP A 134 16.18 -22.23 7.42
CA ASP A 134 16.43 -23.65 7.63
C ASP A 134 15.15 -24.48 7.51
N ARG A 135 14.04 -24.03 8.15
CA ARG A 135 12.74 -24.69 8.04
C ARG A 135 12.18 -24.66 6.63
N SER A 136 12.39 -23.57 5.89
CA SER A 136 11.95 -23.47 4.49
C SER A 136 12.67 -24.49 3.60
N VAL A 137 13.99 -24.67 3.80
CA VAL A 137 14.80 -25.66 3.09
C VAL A 137 14.37 -27.08 3.47
N GLU A 138 14.14 -27.36 4.75
CA GLU A 138 13.67 -28.66 5.21
C GLU A 138 12.32 -29.03 4.58
N ALA A 139 11.37 -28.08 4.53
CA ALA A 139 10.02 -28.30 3.98
C ALA A 139 10.04 -28.72 2.50
N THR A 140 11.00 -28.24 1.71
CA THR A 140 11.11 -28.57 0.28
C THR A 140 11.93 -29.81 -0.01
N SER A 141 12.88 -30.15 0.86
CA SER A 141 13.83 -31.26 0.64
C SER A 141 13.16 -32.62 0.48
N ARG A 142 12.05 -32.84 1.18
CA ARG A 142 11.27 -34.09 1.13
C ARG A 142 10.70 -34.42 -0.25
N ASN A 143 10.54 -33.41 -1.12
CA ASN A 143 9.99 -33.55 -2.45
C ASN A 143 11.04 -33.44 -3.56
N ASP A 144 12.33 -33.51 -3.23
CA ASP A 144 13.47 -33.28 -4.14
C ASP A 144 13.31 -31.94 -4.88
N VAL A 145 12.86 -30.91 -4.15
CA VAL A 145 12.75 -29.54 -4.60
C VAL A 145 13.83 -28.71 -3.92
N LYS A 146 14.53 -27.91 -4.71
CA LYS A 146 15.57 -26.98 -4.20
C LYS A 146 15.04 -25.57 -4.11
N LEU A 147 15.57 -24.79 -3.20
CA LEU A 147 15.36 -23.35 -3.09
C LEU A 147 16.64 -22.61 -3.48
N PRO A 148 16.92 -22.43 -4.79
CA PRO A 148 18.17 -21.82 -5.26
C PRO A 148 18.29 -20.33 -4.94
N ALA A 149 17.18 -19.65 -4.73
CA ALA A 149 17.16 -18.25 -4.31
C ALA A 149 16.18 -18.06 -3.15
N ARG A 150 16.70 -17.56 -2.04
CA ARG A 150 15.96 -17.20 -0.83
C ARG A 150 16.47 -15.85 -0.34
N VAL A 151 15.56 -14.94 -0.12
CA VAL A 151 15.86 -13.65 0.52
C VAL A 151 14.82 -13.45 1.61
N LEU A 152 15.25 -13.29 2.84
CA LEU A 152 14.40 -13.06 4.00
C LEU A 152 14.87 -11.77 4.66
N SER A 153 13.95 -10.85 4.99
CA SER A 153 14.30 -9.63 5.68
C SER A 153 13.33 -9.36 6.82
N VAL A 154 13.84 -8.87 7.94
CA VAL A 154 13.03 -8.38 9.06
C VAL A 154 13.55 -7.01 9.50
N GLY A 155 12.64 -6.09 9.79
CA GLY A 155 13.04 -4.75 10.17
C GLY A 155 11.92 -3.92 10.78
N TYR A 156 12.26 -2.66 11.05
CA TYR A 156 11.30 -1.70 11.55
C TYR A 156 11.51 -0.31 10.92
N LEU A 157 10.44 0.48 10.95
CA LEU A 157 10.42 1.91 10.62
C LEU A 157 9.67 2.65 11.72
N ILE A 158 10.32 3.61 12.37
CA ILE A 158 9.70 4.49 13.34
C ILE A 158 9.58 5.87 12.71
N THR A 159 8.35 6.33 12.49
CA THR A 159 8.07 7.65 11.92
C THR A 159 7.48 8.57 13.01
N GLU A 160 8.14 9.69 13.23
CA GLU A 160 7.63 10.80 14.05
C GLU A 160 7.33 11.99 13.12
N LYS A 161 6.14 12.57 13.24
CA LYS A 161 5.76 13.80 12.53
C LYS A 161 5.20 14.83 13.47
N HIS A 162 5.57 16.09 13.24
CA HIS A 162 4.97 17.24 13.90
C HIS A 162 4.65 18.29 12.85
N ILE A 163 3.38 18.67 12.73
CA ILE A 163 2.86 19.52 11.65
C ILE A 163 2.12 20.69 12.28
N ILE A 164 2.44 21.91 11.82
CA ILE A 164 1.75 23.15 12.23
C ILE A 164 1.33 23.89 10.97
N THR A 165 0.09 24.38 10.93
CA THR A 165 -0.45 25.17 9.83
C THR A 165 -0.76 26.61 10.26
N SER A 166 -0.80 27.54 9.31
CA SER A 166 -1.19 28.95 9.54
C SER A 166 -2.66 29.11 9.98
N GLU A 167 -3.47 28.08 9.79
CA GLU A 167 -4.87 28.03 10.25
C GLU A 167 -5.01 27.55 11.70
N GLY A 168 -3.89 27.24 12.37
CA GLY A 168 -3.82 26.92 13.79
C GLY A 168 -3.86 25.41 14.11
N SER A 169 -3.87 24.53 13.12
CA SER A 169 -3.72 23.10 13.39
C SER A 169 -2.32 22.76 13.87
N ASN A 170 -2.25 21.81 14.79
CA ASN A 170 -1.01 21.34 15.42
C ASN A 170 -1.15 19.84 15.73
N ILE A 171 -0.49 19.00 14.92
CA ILE A 171 -0.56 17.54 15.02
C ILE A 171 0.81 16.97 15.29
N HIS A 172 0.92 16.17 16.33
CA HIS A 172 2.12 15.38 16.63
C HIS A 172 1.76 13.89 16.60
N SER A 173 2.54 13.08 15.87
CA SER A 173 2.34 11.64 15.78
C SER A 173 3.64 10.87 15.90
N HIS A 174 3.56 9.68 16.50
CA HIS A 174 4.68 8.74 16.60
C HIS A 174 4.18 7.33 16.32
N ILE A 175 4.62 6.74 15.20
CA ILE A 175 4.11 5.47 14.68
C ILE A 175 5.26 4.53 14.36
N PRO A 176 5.58 3.58 15.24
CA PRO A 176 6.46 2.46 14.91
C PRO A 176 5.73 1.45 14.03
N ARG A 177 6.48 0.84 13.11
CA ARG A 177 6.05 -0.24 12.22
C ARG A 177 7.12 -1.31 12.20
N VAL A 178 6.69 -2.56 12.13
CA VAL A 178 7.57 -3.71 11.92
C VAL A 178 7.16 -4.41 10.64
N MET A 179 8.14 -5.01 9.96
CA MET A 179 7.93 -5.68 8.68
C MET A 179 8.82 -6.92 8.58
N PHE A 180 8.28 -7.96 7.95
CA PHE A 180 9.02 -9.09 7.43
C PHE A 180 8.70 -9.24 5.95
N SER A 181 9.70 -9.50 5.14
CA SER A 181 9.55 -9.81 3.72
C SER A 181 10.30 -11.06 3.36
N TYR A 182 9.77 -11.83 2.41
CA TYR A 182 10.49 -12.97 1.88
C TYR A 182 10.29 -13.14 0.39
N MET A 183 11.32 -13.66 -0.26
CA MET A 183 11.29 -14.15 -1.63
C MET A 183 11.89 -15.56 -1.65
N LEU A 184 11.10 -16.53 -2.09
CA LEU A 184 11.50 -17.91 -2.27
C LEU A 184 11.36 -18.30 -3.74
N THR A 185 12.42 -18.80 -4.35
CA THR A 185 12.37 -19.44 -5.67
C THR A 185 12.60 -20.92 -5.48
N ALA A 186 11.59 -21.74 -5.78
CA ALA A 186 11.68 -23.18 -5.79
C ALA A 186 11.93 -23.69 -7.19
N ALA A 187 12.77 -24.74 -7.30
CA ALA A 187 13.15 -25.36 -8.57
C ALA A 187 13.18 -26.88 -8.46
N LYS A 188 12.69 -27.58 -9.50
CA LYS A 188 12.79 -29.02 -9.64
C LYS A 188 13.22 -29.40 -11.06
N ALA A 189 14.17 -30.33 -11.17
CA ALA A 189 14.65 -30.79 -12.47
C ALA A 189 13.50 -31.31 -13.35
N GLY A 190 13.42 -30.82 -14.60
CA GLY A 190 12.38 -31.16 -15.55
C GLY A 190 10.99 -30.58 -15.27
N LYS A 191 10.83 -29.76 -14.20
CA LYS A 191 9.58 -29.12 -13.81
C LYS A 191 9.64 -27.60 -13.80
N GLY A 192 10.82 -26.98 -14.02
CA GLY A 192 11.02 -25.54 -14.00
C GLY A 192 11.05 -24.93 -12.60
N THR A 193 10.61 -23.68 -12.50
CA THR A 193 10.65 -22.89 -11.27
C THR A 193 9.28 -22.31 -10.90
N VAL A 194 9.10 -21.99 -9.62
CA VAL A 194 8.03 -21.13 -9.10
C VAL A 194 8.61 -20.18 -8.08
N GLN A 195 8.02 -19.02 -7.97
CA GLN A 195 8.49 -17.96 -7.08
C GLN A 195 7.34 -17.43 -6.21
N ARG A 196 7.66 -17.17 -4.95
CA ARG A 196 6.77 -16.52 -3.99
C ARG A 196 7.45 -15.31 -3.37
N PHE A 197 6.77 -14.19 -3.40
CA PHE A 197 7.15 -12.98 -2.68
C PHE A 197 5.97 -12.51 -1.83
N GLU A 198 6.21 -12.13 -0.59
CA GLU A 198 5.20 -11.54 0.27
C GLU A 198 5.84 -10.59 1.30
N ASN A 199 5.09 -9.56 1.68
CA ASN A 199 5.39 -8.70 2.82
C ASN A 199 4.35 -8.91 3.91
N ILE A 200 4.81 -9.02 5.15
CA ILE A 200 4.00 -9.01 6.36
C ILE A 200 4.40 -7.76 7.14
N GLY A 201 3.45 -6.90 7.48
CA GLY A 201 3.78 -5.65 8.16
C GLY A 201 2.61 -5.11 8.96
N GLU A 202 2.92 -4.59 10.14
CA GLU A 202 1.96 -3.98 11.06
C GLU A 202 2.54 -2.74 11.72
N SER A 203 1.66 -1.81 12.11
CA SER A 203 2.03 -0.76 13.05
C SER A 203 2.00 -1.32 14.48
N GLY A 204 3.06 -1.06 15.23
CA GLY A 204 3.30 -1.63 16.56
C GLY A 204 4.76 -1.92 16.79
N GLY A 205 5.07 -2.75 17.78
CA GLY A 205 6.42 -3.16 18.12
C GLY A 205 6.73 -4.61 17.74
N TRP A 206 7.83 -5.10 18.32
CA TRP A 206 8.32 -6.45 18.01
C TRP A 206 7.36 -7.57 18.42
N GLU A 207 6.46 -7.29 19.37
CA GLU A 207 5.37 -8.21 19.73
C GLU A 207 4.46 -8.60 18.55
N ARG A 208 4.53 -7.87 17.43
CA ARG A 208 3.84 -8.23 16.18
C ARG A 208 4.59 -9.34 15.48
N VAL A 209 5.91 -9.19 15.34
CA VAL A 209 6.78 -10.21 14.73
C VAL A 209 6.65 -11.54 15.45
N GLU A 210 6.66 -11.53 16.79
CA GLU A 210 6.47 -12.74 17.62
C GLU A 210 5.16 -13.49 17.32
N ARG A 211 4.10 -12.77 16.96
CA ARG A 211 2.78 -13.36 16.69
C ARG A 211 2.60 -13.87 15.27
N TRP A 212 3.50 -13.53 14.36
CA TRP A 212 3.37 -13.96 12.97
C TRP A 212 3.73 -15.43 12.73
N LEU A 213 4.35 -16.11 13.70
CA LEU A 213 4.77 -17.51 13.62
C LEU A 213 5.51 -17.79 12.31
N LEU A 214 6.54 -16.97 12.04
CA LEU A 214 7.21 -16.90 10.73
C LEU A 214 7.81 -18.25 10.31
N ASP A 215 8.35 -19.01 11.26
CA ASP A 215 8.93 -20.31 11.03
C ASP A 215 7.91 -21.34 10.52
N GLU A 216 6.72 -21.38 11.10
CA GLU A 216 5.62 -22.24 10.66
C GLU A 216 5.06 -21.75 9.31
N ARG A 217 4.75 -20.45 9.22
CA ARG A 217 4.15 -19.82 8.04
C ARG A 217 5.02 -20.00 6.80
N ILE A 218 6.32 -19.71 6.87
CA ILE A 218 7.21 -19.77 5.71
C ILE A 218 7.55 -21.23 5.35
N SER A 219 7.62 -22.12 6.35
CA SER A 219 7.73 -23.56 6.12
C SER A 219 6.53 -24.12 5.34
N GLU A 220 5.30 -23.69 5.68
CA GLU A 220 4.09 -24.04 4.93
C GLU A 220 4.13 -23.51 3.50
N GLU A 221 4.51 -22.24 3.30
CA GLU A 221 4.63 -21.64 1.96
C GLU A 221 5.68 -22.36 1.11
N ALA A 222 6.85 -22.67 1.67
CA ALA A 222 7.87 -23.47 0.99
C ALA A 222 7.36 -24.87 0.61
N GLY A 223 6.62 -25.52 1.50
CA GLY A 223 5.96 -26.80 1.24
C GLY A 223 4.93 -26.72 0.12
N LYS A 224 4.16 -25.63 0.03
CA LYS A 224 3.23 -25.38 -1.07
C LYS A 224 3.96 -25.21 -2.40
N LEU A 225 5.08 -24.46 -2.44
CA LEU A 225 5.90 -24.33 -3.65
C LEU A 225 6.41 -25.71 -4.13
N ALA A 226 6.84 -26.56 -3.20
CA ALA A 226 7.27 -27.92 -3.53
C ALA A 226 6.13 -28.76 -4.13
N LYS A 227 4.93 -28.70 -3.57
CA LYS A 227 3.74 -29.39 -4.11
C LYS A 227 3.34 -28.87 -5.49
N ILE A 228 3.37 -27.56 -5.71
CA ILE A 228 3.09 -26.97 -7.01
C ILE A 228 4.02 -27.53 -8.07
N LEU A 229 5.33 -27.65 -7.78
CA LEU A 229 6.31 -28.21 -8.71
C LEU A 229 6.15 -29.70 -8.95
N THR A 230 5.67 -30.47 -7.96
CA THR A 230 5.53 -31.93 -8.08
C THR A 230 4.19 -32.36 -8.64
N ASP A 231 3.09 -31.76 -8.18
CA ASP A 231 1.75 -32.31 -8.31
C ASP A 231 0.83 -31.48 -9.22
N ALA A 232 1.14 -30.19 -9.44
CA ALA A 232 0.26 -29.32 -10.22
C ALA A 232 0.21 -29.73 -11.69
N VAL A 233 -1.00 -29.75 -12.22
CA VAL A 233 -1.32 -30.04 -13.63
C VAL A 233 -1.60 -28.75 -14.40
N GLU A 234 -1.61 -28.83 -15.72
CA GLU A 234 -1.98 -27.69 -16.57
C GLU A 234 -3.42 -27.23 -16.30
N PRO A 235 -3.65 -25.90 -16.21
CA PRO A 235 -5.00 -25.37 -16.04
C PRO A 235 -5.82 -25.53 -17.32
N PRO A 236 -7.15 -25.61 -17.20
CA PRO A 236 -8.03 -25.47 -18.36
C PRO A 236 -7.88 -24.08 -18.99
N THR A 237 -8.07 -23.97 -20.30
CA THR A 237 -8.02 -22.71 -21.05
C THR A 237 -9.37 -22.44 -21.69
N ASP A 238 -10.35 -22.08 -20.88
CA ASP A 238 -11.75 -21.89 -21.29
C ASP A 238 -12.36 -20.71 -20.51
N THR A 239 -13.62 -20.41 -20.78
CA THR A 239 -14.41 -19.45 -20.00
C THR A 239 -15.07 -20.21 -18.85
N LEU A 240 -14.68 -19.88 -17.64
CA LEU A 240 -15.03 -20.62 -16.41
C LEU A 240 -15.43 -19.69 -15.28
N ASP A 241 -16.00 -20.25 -14.22
CA ASP A 241 -16.15 -19.56 -12.97
C ASP A 241 -14.82 -19.57 -12.21
N VAL A 242 -14.48 -18.45 -11.57
CA VAL A 242 -13.21 -18.30 -10.84
C VAL A 242 -13.51 -17.79 -9.42
N VAL A 243 -12.93 -18.47 -8.43
CA VAL A 243 -12.88 -17.95 -7.06
C VAL A 243 -11.49 -17.38 -6.82
N LEU A 244 -11.42 -16.13 -6.38
CA LEU A 244 -10.16 -15.46 -6.03
C LEU A 244 -10.01 -15.38 -4.53
N GLY A 245 -8.84 -15.71 -4.02
CA GLY A 245 -8.48 -15.59 -2.61
C GLY A 245 -8.23 -14.13 -2.19
N PRO A 246 -8.22 -13.87 -0.88
CA PRO A 246 -8.09 -12.53 -0.31
C PRO A 246 -6.87 -11.74 -0.79
N GLU A 247 -5.76 -12.39 -1.08
CA GLU A 247 -4.53 -11.72 -1.53
C GLU A 247 -4.70 -11.10 -2.92
N LEU A 248 -5.28 -11.85 -3.86
CA LEU A 248 -5.58 -11.31 -5.19
C LEU A 248 -6.61 -10.21 -5.11
N VAL A 249 -7.65 -10.37 -4.30
CA VAL A 249 -8.68 -9.34 -4.11
C VAL A 249 -8.05 -8.06 -3.57
N GLY A 250 -7.12 -8.17 -2.62
CA GLY A 250 -6.43 -7.03 -2.06
C GLY A 250 -5.61 -6.26 -3.10
N ILE A 251 -4.76 -6.93 -3.89
CA ILE A 251 -3.97 -6.25 -4.92
C ILE A 251 -4.87 -5.70 -6.04
N ILE A 252 -5.95 -6.37 -6.40
CA ILE A 252 -6.96 -5.87 -7.33
C ILE A 252 -7.57 -4.56 -6.81
N CYS A 253 -8.00 -4.49 -5.55
CA CYS A 253 -8.56 -3.29 -4.95
C CYS A 253 -7.55 -2.13 -4.96
N HIS A 254 -6.30 -2.41 -4.61
CA HIS A 254 -5.22 -1.42 -4.60
C HIS A 254 -4.96 -0.84 -6.00
N GLU A 255 -4.81 -1.71 -7.01
CA GLU A 255 -4.43 -1.31 -8.36
C GLU A 255 -5.58 -0.78 -9.20
N SER A 256 -6.79 -1.34 -9.06
CA SER A 256 -7.93 -1.06 -9.93
C SER A 256 -8.96 -0.10 -9.33
N ALA A 257 -8.90 0.18 -8.03
CA ALA A 257 -9.73 1.19 -7.38
C ALA A 257 -8.87 2.25 -6.68
N GLY A 258 -7.89 1.85 -5.88
CA GLY A 258 -7.07 2.77 -5.11
C GLY A 258 -6.36 3.80 -5.96
N HIS A 259 -5.40 3.39 -6.79
CA HIS A 259 -4.64 4.28 -7.65
C HIS A 259 -5.48 5.06 -8.67
N PRO A 260 -6.45 4.45 -9.40
CA PRO A 260 -7.24 5.21 -10.37
C PRO A 260 -8.09 6.31 -9.76
N LEU A 261 -8.51 6.14 -8.51
CA LEU A 261 -9.37 7.09 -7.82
C LEU A 261 -8.59 8.08 -6.92
N GLU A 262 -7.27 8.21 -7.11
CA GLU A 262 -6.48 9.33 -6.58
C GLU A 262 -6.80 10.59 -7.39
N ALA A 263 -7.34 11.62 -6.75
CA ALA A 263 -7.87 12.80 -7.43
C ALA A 263 -6.81 13.62 -8.20
N ASP A 264 -5.57 13.64 -7.73
CA ASP A 264 -4.46 14.29 -8.45
C ASP A 264 -4.12 13.56 -9.76
N ARG A 265 -4.26 12.23 -9.79
CA ARG A 265 -4.12 11.43 -11.00
C ARG A 265 -5.27 11.71 -11.97
N VAL A 266 -6.51 11.79 -11.49
CA VAL A 266 -7.69 12.17 -12.31
C VAL A 266 -7.53 13.57 -12.92
N LEU A 267 -6.80 14.47 -12.25
CA LEU A 267 -6.46 15.79 -12.75
C LEU A 267 -5.23 15.83 -13.68
N GLY A 268 -4.59 14.68 -13.94
CA GLY A 268 -3.37 14.59 -14.76
C GLY A 268 -2.14 15.24 -14.09
N ARG A 269 -2.08 15.24 -12.76
CA ARG A 269 -0.97 15.82 -11.97
C ARG A 269 0.06 14.81 -11.51
N GLU A 270 -0.14 13.54 -11.78
CA GLU A 270 0.82 12.47 -11.47
C GLU A 270 1.90 12.42 -12.56
N ALA A 271 3.16 12.41 -12.16
CA ALA A 271 4.29 12.35 -13.09
C ALA A 271 4.64 10.91 -13.50
N ALA A 272 4.49 9.94 -12.59
CA ALA A 272 4.77 8.54 -12.88
C ALA A 272 3.69 7.95 -13.79
N GLN A 273 4.09 7.06 -14.70
CA GLN A 273 3.20 6.37 -15.66
C GLN A 273 2.35 7.36 -16.49
N GLY A 274 2.92 8.50 -16.84
CA GLY A 274 2.23 9.54 -17.61
C GLY A 274 1.02 10.15 -16.93
N GLY A 275 0.82 9.90 -15.63
CA GLY A 275 -0.35 10.35 -14.87
C GLY A 275 -1.67 9.72 -15.29
N GLU A 276 -1.63 8.62 -16.04
CA GLU A 276 -2.82 8.03 -16.64
C GLU A 276 -3.71 7.31 -15.64
N THR A 277 -5.02 7.38 -15.88
CA THR A 277 -6.06 6.60 -15.21
C THR A 277 -7.26 6.42 -16.14
N TYR A 278 -8.04 5.36 -15.89
CA TYR A 278 -9.36 5.23 -16.54
C TYR A 278 -10.41 6.16 -15.93
N ALA A 279 -10.20 6.59 -14.68
CA ALA A 279 -11.17 7.40 -13.96
C ALA A 279 -11.16 8.85 -14.46
N THR A 280 -12.36 9.40 -14.65
CA THR A 280 -12.59 10.82 -14.98
C THR A 280 -13.62 11.42 -14.04
N ARG A 281 -13.80 12.73 -14.06
CA ARG A 281 -14.81 13.40 -13.23
C ARG A 281 -16.23 12.92 -13.55
N GLU A 282 -16.50 12.63 -14.81
CA GLU A 282 -17.81 12.22 -15.32
C GLU A 282 -18.19 10.79 -14.87
N LEU A 283 -17.21 9.98 -14.53
CA LEU A 283 -17.43 8.61 -14.05
C LEU A 283 -17.84 8.54 -12.58
N ILE A 284 -17.74 9.63 -11.84
CA ILE A 284 -18.22 9.67 -10.44
C ILE A 284 -19.76 9.49 -10.45
N GLY A 285 -20.24 8.47 -9.72
CA GLY A 285 -21.64 8.05 -9.70
C GLY A 285 -22.01 6.96 -10.72
N GLU A 286 -21.14 6.67 -11.71
CA GLU A 286 -21.37 5.65 -12.72
C GLU A 286 -20.98 4.24 -12.24
N TYR A 287 -21.61 3.23 -12.82
CA TYR A 287 -21.31 1.83 -12.53
C TYR A 287 -20.01 1.35 -13.17
N ILE A 288 -19.11 0.81 -12.35
CA ILE A 288 -17.88 0.13 -12.75
C ILE A 288 -17.94 -1.38 -12.49
N GLY A 289 -18.90 -1.84 -11.70
CA GLY A 289 -19.02 -3.24 -11.29
C GLY A 289 -20.44 -3.64 -10.89
N SER A 290 -20.57 -4.86 -10.38
CA SER A 290 -21.83 -5.38 -9.81
C SER A 290 -22.12 -4.74 -8.46
N GLU A 291 -23.36 -4.88 -7.99
CA GLU A 291 -23.81 -4.37 -6.68
C GLU A 291 -23.09 -5.02 -5.48
N HIS A 292 -22.41 -6.13 -5.69
CA HIS A 292 -21.63 -6.82 -4.65
C HIS A 292 -20.28 -6.12 -4.35
N VAL A 293 -19.84 -5.18 -5.19
CA VAL A 293 -18.53 -4.53 -5.08
C VAL A 293 -18.64 -3.27 -4.23
N THR A 294 -18.12 -3.33 -3.02
CA THR A 294 -17.87 -2.13 -2.18
C THR A 294 -16.42 -2.12 -1.76
N ILE A 295 -15.68 -1.09 -2.20
CA ILE A 295 -14.23 -0.93 -1.94
C ILE A 295 -14.01 0.36 -1.18
N VAL A 296 -13.24 0.24 -0.12
CA VAL A 296 -12.91 1.37 0.77
C VAL A 296 -11.40 1.50 0.96
N ASP A 297 -10.99 2.68 1.41
CA ASP A 297 -9.65 2.92 1.93
C ASP A 297 -9.80 3.53 3.34
N ASP A 298 -9.31 2.84 4.38
CA ASP A 298 -9.43 3.31 5.78
C ASP A 298 -8.07 3.33 6.50
N PRO A 299 -7.49 4.51 6.75
CA PRO A 299 -6.22 4.63 7.47
C PRO A 299 -6.32 4.31 8.97
N ARG A 300 -7.53 4.22 9.54
CA ARG A 300 -7.76 4.06 10.97
C ARG A 300 -7.80 2.60 11.42
N LEU A 301 -7.69 1.64 10.50
CA LEU A 301 -7.70 0.22 10.85
C LEU A 301 -6.62 -0.07 11.90
N PRO A 302 -7.01 -0.62 13.06
CA PRO A 302 -6.06 -0.89 14.13
C PRO A 302 -4.91 -1.78 13.66
N ASN A 303 -3.69 -1.42 14.05
CA ASN A 303 -2.45 -2.14 13.73
C ASN A 303 -2.09 -2.16 12.24
N SER A 304 -2.85 -1.53 11.35
CA SER A 304 -2.55 -1.55 9.93
C SER A 304 -1.19 -0.91 9.60
N PHE A 305 -0.53 -1.41 8.57
CA PHE A 305 0.75 -0.87 8.13
C PHE A 305 0.62 0.55 7.59
N GLY A 306 -0.52 0.89 6.97
CA GLY A 306 -0.86 2.23 6.48
C GLY A 306 -1.51 3.15 7.52
N TYR A 307 -1.47 2.84 8.83
CA TYR A 307 -2.18 3.56 9.89
C TYR A 307 -1.76 5.02 10.05
N TYR A 308 -2.75 5.92 10.18
CA TYR A 308 -2.66 7.28 10.71
C TYR A 308 -4.05 7.80 11.09
N LEU A 309 -4.12 8.86 11.96
CA LEU A 309 -5.36 9.52 12.36
C LEU A 309 -5.55 10.90 11.72
N TYR A 310 -4.49 11.52 11.26
CA TYR A 310 -4.49 12.79 10.54
C TYR A 310 -3.46 12.70 9.41
N ASP A 311 -3.80 13.24 8.26
CA ASP A 311 -2.89 13.32 7.13
C ASP A 311 -1.86 14.46 7.27
N ASP A 312 -0.99 14.62 6.30
CA ASP A 312 0.09 15.61 6.35
C ASP A 312 -0.38 17.06 6.05
N GLU A 313 -1.69 17.27 5.82
CA GLU A 313 -2.37 18.57 5.78
C GLU A 313 -3.25 18.81 7.02
N CYS A 314 -3.07 18.02 8.07
CA CYS A 314 -3.86 18.06 9.31
C CYS A 314 -5.36 17.79 9.12
N VAL A 315 -5.74 17.05 8.09
CA VAL A 315 -7.12 16.60 7.87
C VAL A 315 -7.34 15.31 8.63
N GLU A 316 -8.45 15.24 9.38
CA GLU A 316 -8.82 14.02 10.10
C GLU A 316 -9.08 12.85 9.15
N ALA A 317 -8.48 11.72 9.43
CA ALA A 317 -8.65 10.51 8.67
C ALA A 317 -10.03 9.90 8.85
N LYS A 318 -10.64 9.46 7.77
CA LYS A 318 -11.93 8.75 7.77
C LYS A 318 -11.87 7.55 6.83
N GLU A 319 -12.84 6.64 6.93
CA GLU A 319 -13.08 5.67 5.87
C GLU A 319 -13.50 6.41 4.60
N ARG A 320 -12.88 6.11 3.48
CA ARG A 320 -13.18 6.63 2.15
C ARG A 320 -13.82 5.50 1.35
N VAL A 321 -15.08 5.67 0.97
CA VAL A 321 -15.80 4.68 0.16
C VAL A 321 -15.54 4.99 -1.31
N LEU A 322 -14.57 4.31 -1.91
CA LEU A 322 -14.14 4.54 -3.29
C LEU A 322 -15.17 4.03 -4.29
N ILE A 323 -15.63 2.81 -4.08
CA ILE A 323 -16.69 2.17 -4.87
C ILE A 323 -17.77 1.74 -3.88
N ASP A 324 -19.01 2.15 -4.10
CA ASP A 324 -20.18 1.75 -3.32
C ASP A 324 -21.15 0.96 -4.19
N LYS A 325 -21.35 -0.31 -3.88
CA LYS A 325 -22.27 -1.20 -4.59
C LYS A 325 -22.10 -1.09 -6.12
N GLY A 326 -20.87 -1.19 -6.58
CA GLY A 326 -20.50 -1.14 -7.98
C GLY A 326 -20.42 0.25 -8.61
N ARG A 327 -20.74 1.34 -7.89
CA ARG A 327 -20.64 2.72 -8.37
C ARG A 327 -19.37 3.40 -7.87
N ILE A 328 -18.70 4.15 -8.72
CA ILE A 328 -17.61 5.04 -8.29
C ILE A 328 -18.25 6.12 -7.40
N ASN A 329 -17.85 6.19 -6.12
CA ASN A 329 -18.50 7.04 -5.12
C ASN A 329 -17.68 8.29 -4.79
N GLU A 330 -16.46 8.14 -4.27
CA GLU A 330 -15.59 9.26 -3.97
C GLU A 330 -14.15 9.00 -4.44
N LEU A 331 -13.38 10.06 -4.60
CA LEU A 331 -11.96 10.00 -4.88
C LEU A 331 -11.16 10.19 -3.58
N LEU A 332 -9.90 9.80 -3.60
CA LEU A 332 -8.95 10.18 -2.56
C LEU A 332 -8.51 11.63 -2.79
N HIS A 333 -8.65 12.47 -1.78
CA HIS A 333 -8.39 13.90 -1.89
C HIS A 333 -7.37 14.41 -0.87
N ASN A 334 -6.47 15.29 -1.31
CA ASN A 334 -5.85 16.30 -0.48
C ASN A 334 -6.71 17.58 -0.51
N ARG A 335 -6.31 18.65 0.18
CA ARG A 335 -7.08 19.89 0.25
C ARG A 335 -7.15 20.62 -1.09
N GLU A 336 -6.09 20.58 -1.89
CA GLU A 336 -6.05 21.22 -3.20
C GLU A 336 -7.01 20.52 -4.18
N THR A 337 -6.91 19.20 -4.32
CA THR A 337 -7.81 18.45 -5.22
C THR A 337 -9.26 18.52 -4.75
N ALA A 338 -9.51 18.53 -3.44
CA ALA A 338 -10.85 18.70 -2.90
C ALA A 338 -11.47 20.04 -3.31
N ALA A 339 -10.71 21.13 -3.24
CA ALA A 339 -11.17 22.45 -3.71
C ALA A 339 -11.49 22.46 -5.22
N GLU A 340 -10.67 21.77 -6.04
CA GLU A 340 -10.90 21.64 -7.49
C GLU A 340 -12.17 20.84 -7.83
N PHE A 341 -12.54 19.87 -7.00
CA PHE A 341 -13.76 19.08 -7.15
C PHE A 341 -14.97 19.69 -6.41
N GLY A 342 -14.79 20.80 -5.69
CA GLY A 342 -15.86 21.44 -4.91
C GLY A 342 -16.33 20.60 -3.72
N THR A 343 -15.43 19.82 -3.13
CA THR A 343 -15.69 18.94 -1.97
C THR A 343 -14.73 19.22 -0.83
N LEU A 344 -14.82 18.46 0.27
CA LEU A 344 -13.89 18.49 1.39
C LEU A 344 -12.80 17.44 1.22
N SER A 345 -11.59 17.75 1.69
CA SER A 345 -10.53 16.72 1.81
C SER A 345 -10.96 15.58 2.73
N ASN A 346 -10.58 14.38 2.36
CA ASN A 346 -10.88 13.16 3.13
C ASN A 346 -9.64 12.55 3.80
N GLY A 347 -8.60 13.39 3.98
CA GLY A 347 -7.42 13.01 4.76
C GLY A 347 -6.51 12.03 4.02
N SER A 348 -6.22 12.29 2.73
CA SER A 348 -5.39 11.40 1.91
C SER A 348 -4.01 11.98 1.56
N SER A 349 -3.63 13.12 2.11
CA SER A 349 -2.35 13.79 1.83
C SER A 349 -1.22 13.17 2.65
N ARG A 350 -0.24 12.52 2.01
CA ARG A 350 0.87 11.84 2.70
C ARG A 350 2.19 12.14 2.02
N ALA A 351 3.26 12.30 2.79
CA ALA A 351 4.63 12.40 2.33
C ALA A 351 5.50 11.29 2.93
N SER A 352 6.37 10.71 2.12
CA SER A 352 7.22 9.59 2.54
C SER A 352 8.35 10.01 3.48
N PHE A 353 8.90 11.23 3.34
CA PHE A 353 9.91 11.79 4.24
C PHE A 353 9.85 13.33 4.22
N TYR A 354 10.66 13.98 5.07
CA TYR A 354 10.60 15.45 5.21
C TYR A 354 10.91 16.23 3.94
N GLY A 355 11.71 15.66 3.04
CA GLY A 355 12.23 16.34 1.84
C GLY A 355 11.30 16.38 0.64
N VAL A 356 10.10 15.82 0.74
CA VAL A 356 9.12 15.76 -0.35
C VAL A 356 7.78 16.38 0.06
N GLU A 357 7.07 16.87 -0.95
CA GLU A 357 5.74 17.44 -0.79
C GLU A 357 4.71 16.32 -0.51
N PRO A 358 3.73 16.55 0.40
CA PRO A 358 2.61 15.64 0.55
C PRO A 358 1.76 15.57 -0.72
N ILE A 359 1.43 14.38 -1.14
CA ILE A 359 0.59 14.11 -2.31
C ILE A 359 -0.55 13.17 -1.94
N VAL A 360 -1.55 13.04 -2.81
CA VAL A 360 -2.67 12.10 -2.57
C VAL A 360 -2.16 10.66 -2.56
N ARG A 361 -2.46 9.90 -1.49
CA ARG A 361 -2.02 8.52 -1.30
C ARG A 361 -3.08 7.67 -0.62
N MET A 362 -3.13 6.40 -1.02
CA MET A 362 -3.85 5.35 -0.29
C MET A 362 -3.22 5.09 1.09
N ALA A 363 -3.99 4.40 1.94
CA ALA A 363 -3.55 3.86 3.23
C ALA A 363 -3.81 2.35 3.32
N ASN A 364 -5.06 1.94 3.45
CA ASN A 364 -5.45 0.55 3.56
C ASN A 364 -6.68 0.32 2.68
N THR A 365 -6.44 -0.10 1.44
CA THR A 365 -7.50 -0.27 0.43
C THR A 365 -7.98 -1.71 0.43
N TYR A 366 -9.28 -1.93 0.61
CA TYR A 366 -9.81 -3.29 0.66
C TYR A 366 -11.28 -3.37 0.22
N MET A 367 -11.70 -4.56 -0.20
CA MET A 367 -13.10 -4.87 -0.44
C MET A 367 -13.81 -5.20 0.87
N LYS A 368 -14.97 -4.60 1.11
CA LYS A 368 -15.80 -4.91 2.28
C LYS A 368 -16.32 -6.35 2.23
N PRO A 369 -16.49 -6.98 3.41
CA PRO A 369 -17.01 -8.35 3.47
C PRO A 369 -18.46 -8.45 2.95
N GLY A 370 -18.78 -9.59 2.36
CA GLY A 370 -20.11 -10.06 2.09
C GLY A 370 -20.52 -11.16 3.10
N ASP A 371 -21.36 -12.10 2.65
CA ASP A 371 -22.03 -13.04 3.55
C ASP A 371 -21.51 -14.48 3.43
N TYR A 372 -20.77 -14.83 2.37
CA TYR A 372 -20.38 -16.21 2.05
C TYR A 372 -19.13 -16.66 2.80
N SER A 373 -19.06 -17.92 3.20
CA SER A 373 -17.76 -18.55 3.52
C SER A 373 -16.99 -18.90 2.24
N LEU A 374 -15.69 -19.20 2.36
CA LEU A 374 -14.92 -19.67 1.22
C LEU A 374 -15.48 -20.97 0.63
N GLU A 375 -15.92 -21.88 1.50
CA GLU A 375 -16.53 -23.14 1.14
C GLU A 375 -17.81 -22.92 0.33
N GLU A 376 -18.71 -22.03 0.76
CA GLU A 376 -19.95 -21.68 0.02
C GLU A 376 -19.65 -21.03 -1.34
N LEU A 377 -18.59 -20.22 -1.45
CA LEU A 377 -18.15 -19.68 -2.74
C LEU A 377 -17.73 -20.81 -3.68
N ILE A 378 -16.98 -21.80 -3.19
CA ILE A 378 -16.50 -22.95 -3.95
C ILE A 378 -17.64 -23.89 -4.30
N GLU A 379 -18.53 -24.20 -3.36
CA GLU A 379 -19.73 -25.06 -3.55
C GLU A 379 -20.64 -24.52 -4.66
N GLY A 380 -20.70 -23.20 -4.82
CA GLY A 380 -21.47 -22.55 -5.87
C GLY A 380 -20.85 -22.63 -7.27
N VAL A 381 -19.74 -23.40 -7.48
CA VAL A 381 -19.05 -23.57 -8.76
C VAL A 381 -19.14 -25.01 -9.23
N ARG A 382 -19.78 -25.25 -10.39
CA ARG A 382 -19.86 -26.58 -10.98
C ARG A 382 -18.54 -27.01 -11.60
N TYR A 383 -17.90 -26.13 -12.37
CA TYR A 383 -16.58 -26.33 -12.98
C TYR A 383 -15.87 -24.98 -13.05
N GLY A 384 -14.70 -24.89 -12.46
CA GLY A 384 -13.99 -23.62 -12.35
C GLY A 384 -12.63 -23.76 -11.68
N VAL A 385 -12.08 -22.63 -11.25
CA VAL A 385 -10.75 -22.56 -10.63
C VAL A 385 -10.81 -21.70 -9.36
N TYR A 386 -10.16 -22.17 -8.30
CA TYR A 386 -9.82 -21.35 -7.14
C TYR A 386 -8.36 -20.93 -7.24
N ILE A 387 -8.09 -19.63 -7.19
CA ILE A 387 -6.74 -19.04 -7.15
C ILE A 387 -6.57 -18.38 -5.78
N SER A 388 -5.81 -19.03 -4.90
CA SER A 388 -5.58 -18.60 -3.51
C SER A 388 -4.56 -17.46 -3.42
N SER A 389 -3.45 -17.56 -4.16
CA SER A 389 -2.38 -16.59 -4.20
C SER A 389 -1.85 -16.37 -5.62
N TYR A 390 -1.10 -15.30 -5.85
CA TYR A 390 -0.50 -14.98 -7.14
C TYR A 390 1.03 -15.10 -7.11
N MET A 391 1.59 -15.38 -8.28
CA MET A 391 3.04 -15.35 -8.52
C MET A 391 3.45 -14.02 -9.16
N GLU A 392 2.61 -13.52 -10.05
CA GLU A 392 2.87 -12.31 -10.85
C GLU A 392 1.58 -11.55 -11.10
N TRP A 393 1.66 -10.24 -11.14
CA TRP A 393 0.58 -9.38 -11.58
C TRP A 393 1.11 -8.25 -12.46
N ASN A 394 0.30 -7.84 -13.42
CA ASN A 394 0.57 -6.72 -14.33
C ASN A 394 -0.70 -5.92 -14.55
N ILE A 395 -0.54 -4.62 -14.67
CA ILE A 395 -1.62 -3.70 -15.00
C ILE A 395 -1.06 -2.60 -15.90
N ASP A 396 -1.87 -2.12 -16.87
CA ASP A 396 -1.47 -1.03 -17.74
C ASP A 396 -1.45 0.33 -17.01
N ASP A 397 -0.84 1.34 -17.61
CA ASP A 397 -0.68 2.67 -17.03
C ASP A 397 -2.02 3.34 -16.71
N ARG A 398 -3.06 3.05 -17.48
CA ARG A 398 -4.43 3.53 -17.25
C ARG A 398 -5.17 2.78 -16.17
N ARG A 399 -4.61 1.71 -15.63
CA ARG A 399 -5.24 0.83 -14.63
C ARG A 399 -6.51 0.15 -15.14
N TRP A 400 -6.59 -0.07 -16.46
CA TRP A 400 -7.75 -0.64 -17.11
C TRP A 400 -7.60 -2.11 -17.45
N ASN A 401 -6.49 -2.51 -18.08
CA ASN A 401 -6.21 -3.91 -18.43
C ASN A 401 -5.26 -4.52 -17.39
N GLN A 402 -5.60 -5.68 -16.89
CA GLN A 402 -4.86 -6.34 -15.83
C GLN A 402 -4.72 -7.83 -16.09
N ARG A 403 -3.59 -8.40 -15.67
CA ARG A 403 -3.24 -9.80 -15.78
C ARG A 403 -2.69 -10.31 -14.46
N TYR A 404 -3.19 -11.46 -14.02
CA TYR A 404 -2.73 -12.13 -12.80
C TYR A 404 -2.37 -13.57 -13.12
N VAL A 405 -1.18 -14.00 -12.69
CA VAL A 405 -0.73 -15.40 -12.76
C VAL A 405 -0.87 -16.01 -11.37
N GLY A 406 -1.73 -17.01 -11.26
CA GLY A 406 -1.93 -17.74 -10.00
C GLY A 406 -0.71 -18.56 -9.62
N LEU A 407 -0.43 -18.63 -8.33
CA LEU A 407 0.61 -19.48 -7.73
C LEU A 407 -0.03 -20.70 -7.08
N GLU A 408 -0.70 -20.53 -5.96
CA GLU A 408 -1.49 -21.59 -5.33
C GLU A 408 -2.90 -21.57 -5.95
N ALA A 409 -3.23 -22.60 -6.73
CA ALA A 409 -4.50 -22.68 -7.41
C ALA A 409 -5.00 -24.13 -7.52
N TYR A 410 -6.31 -24.29 -7.58
CA TYR A 410 -6.99 -25.59 -7.59
C TYR A 410 -8.12 -25.61 -8.62
N LEU A 411 -8.31 -26.76 -9.24
CA LEU A 411 -9.49 -27.05 -10.05
C LEU A 411 -10.69 -27.25 -9.11
N ILE A 412 -11.82 -26.65 -9.47
CA ILE A 412 -13.10 -26.88 -8.80
C ILE A 412 -13.96 -27.76 -9.69
N LYS A 413 -14.46 -28.88 -9.16
CA LYS A 413 -15.48 -29.70 -9.80
C LYS A 413 -16.60 -30.02 -8.83
N ASN A 414 -17.84 -29.75 -9.26
CA ASN A 414 -19.04 -29.99 -8.46
C ASN A 414 -18.94 -29.48 -7.01
N GLY A 415 -18.42 -28.24 -6.87
CA GLY A 415 -18.30 -27.58 -5.57
C GLY A 415 -17.15 -28.06 -4.69
N LYS A 416 -16.17 -28.81 -5.22
CA LYS A 416 -15.04 -29.34 -4.45
C LYS A 416 -13.72 -29.02 -5.13
N LEU A 417 -12.70 -28.74 -4.29
CA LEU A 417 -11.33 -28.61 -4.76
C LEU A 417 -10.77 -29.99 -5.14
N GLU A 418 -10.12 -30.05 -6.30
CA GLU A 418 -9.45 -31.26 -6.80
C GLU A 418 -7.94 -31.00 -6.99
N SER A 419 -7.45 -31.16 -8.23
CA SER A 419 -6.02 -31.07 -8.55
C SER A 419 -5.49 -29.66 -8.40
N MET A 420 -4.26 -29.53 -7.93
CA MET A 420 -3.50 -28.27 -8.02
C MET A 420 -3.25 -27.91 -9.50
N LEU A 421 -3.29 -26.61 -9.79
CA LEU A 421 -3.09 -26.07 -11.13
C LEU A 421 -1.80 -25.27 -11.22
N ARG A 422 -1.11 -25.39 -12.36
CA ARG A 422 0.13 -24.70 -12.62
C ARG A 422 -0.10 -23.39 -13.36
N ASN A 423 0.21 -22.26 -12.72
CA ASN A 423 0.20 -20.93 -13.31
C ASN A 423 -1.09 -20.58 -14.12
N PRO A 424 -2.31 -20.82 -13.58
CA PRO A 424 -3.52 -20.34 -14.23
C PRO A 424 -3.47 -18.83 -14.34
N THR A 425 -3.89 -18.29 -15.49
CA THR A 425 -3.79 -16.85 -15.78
C THR A 425 -5.15 -16.29 -16.08
N ILE A 426 -5.48 -15.15 -15.46
CA ILE A 426 -6.67 -14.37 -15.78
C ILE A 426 -6.26 -13.01 -16.36
N GLU A 427 -6.95 -12.60 -17.45
CA GLU A 427 -6.76 -11.31 -18.09
C GLU A 427 -8.12 -10.65 -18.24
N LEU A 428 -8.28 -9.47 -17.62
CA LEU A 428 -9.57 -8.79 -17.53
C LEU A 428 -9.38 -7.27 -17.59
N THR A 429 -10.40 -6.57 -18.06
CA THR A 429 -10.50 -5.14 -17.79
C THR A 429 -11.00 -4.90 -16.37
N THR A 430 -10.70 -3.75 -15.78
CA THR A 430 -11.21 -3.37 -14.46
C THR A 430 -12.74 -3.50 -14.37
N LYS A 431 -13.46 -2.96 -15.37
CA LYS A 431 -14.93 -3.09 -15.42
C LYS A 431 -15.39 -4.54 -15.61
N GLY A 432 -14.71 -5.31 -16.48
CA GLY A 432 -15.02 -6.72 -16.70
C GLY A 432 -14.89 -7.54 -15.42
N LEU A 433 -13.80 -7.33 -14.67
CA LEU A 433 -13.56 -8.01 -13.40
C LEU A 433 -14.66 -7.68 -12.38
N TYR A 434 -14.87 -6.40 -12.10
CA TYR A 434 -15.86 -5.99 -11.07
C TYR A 434 -17.30 -6.35 -11.47
N SER A 435 -17.63 -6.35 -12.76
CA SER A 435 -18.96 -6.75 -13.24
C SER A 435 -19.22 -8.25 -13.19
N SER A 436 -18.15 -9.07 -13.19
CA SER A 436 -18.29 -10.54 -13.13
C SER A 436 -18.45 -11.08 -11.70
N ILE A 437 -18.28 -10.23 -10.66
CA ILE A 437 -18.43 -10.63 -9.26
C ILE A 437 -19.92 -10.85 -8.93
N ASP A 438 -20.27 -12.06 -8.53
CA ASP A 438 -21.63 -12.42 -8.12
C ASP A 438 -21.74 -12.81 -6.64
N ALA A 439 -20.62 -13.03 -5.95
CA ALA A 439 -20.61 -13.36 -4.53
C ALA A 439 -19.31 -12.90 -3.87
N VAL A 440 -19.42 -12.43 -2.63
CA VAL A 440 -18.33 -11.90 -1.83
C VAL A 440 -18.29 -12.61 -0.49
N GLY A 441 -17.11 -13.05 -0.08
CA GLY A 441 -16.88 -13.75 1.18
C GLY A 441 -16.96 -12.84 2.41
N LYS A 442 -17.03 -13.46 3.59
CA LYS A 442 -17.10 -12.74 4.87
C LYS A 442 -15.75 -12.51 5.55
N ASP A 443 -14.75 -13.32 5.24
CA ASP A 443 -13.47 -13.32 5.95
C ASP A 443 -12.44 -12.43 5.25
N VAL A 444 -12.27 -11.22 5.76
CA VAL A 444 -11.30 -10.25 5.24
C VAL A 444 -9.89 -10.58 5.75
N LYS A 445 -8.92 -10.61 4.84
CA LYS A 445 -7.50 -10.69 5.17
C LYS A 445 -6.76 -9.48 4.61
N PHE A 446 -5.67 -9.08 5.29
CA PHE A 446 -4.83 -7.95 4.90
C PHE A 446 -3.40 -8.39 4.64
N TYR A 447 -2.77 -7.72 3.68
CA TYR A 447 -1.39 -7.91 3.27
C TYR A 447 -0.68 -6.56 3.28
N ALA A 448 0.59 -6.56 3.66
CA ALA A 448 1.37 -5.34 3.72
C ALA A 448 2.11 -5.08 2.40
N GLY A 449 2.40 -3.81 2.14
CA GLY A 449 3.22 -3.42 1.02
C GLY A 449 3.72 -1.99 1.14
N TYR A 450 4.65 -1.66 0.24
CA TYR A 450 5.06 -0.28 -0.02
C TYR A 450 4.53 0.15 -1.38
N CYS A 451 3.67 1.16 -1.36
CA CYS A 451 3.08 1.72 -2.56
C CYS A 451 3.94 2.88 -3.08
N GLY A 452 4.42 2.79 -4.32
CA GLY A 452 5.18 3.83 -4.99
C GLY A 452 4.30 4.77 -5.81
N LYS A 453 4.63 6.08 -5.81
CA LYS A 453 3.98 7.11 -6.62
C LYS A 453 4.90 8.31 -6.79
N SER A 454 4.68 9.11 -7.83
CA SER A 454 5.41 10.34 -8.13
C SER A 454 6.83 10.11 -8.70
N GLU A 455 7.39 11.18 -9.24
CA GLU A 455 8.78 11.26 -9.70
C GLU A 455 9.42 12.54 -9.12
N PRO A 456 10.41 12.43 -8.23
CA PRO A 456 10.98 11.19 -7.68
C PRO A 456 9.98 10.39 -6.83
N MET A 457 10.16 9.07 -6.85
CA MET A 457 9.23 8.13 -6.23
C MET A 457 9.10 8.33 -4.71
N GLN A 458 7.87 8.41 -4.25
CA GLN A 458 7.50 8.37 -2.84
C GLN A 458 6.91 7.00 -2.49
N SER A 459 7.60 6.24 -1.66
CA SER A 459 7.16 4.93 -1.19
C SER A 459 6.47 5.05 0.18
N MET A 460 5.24 4.56 0.27
CA MET A 460 4.42 4.66 1.51
C MET A 460 3.98 3.30 2.00
N PRO A 461 4.04 3.04 3.32
CA PRO A 461 3.48 1.82 3.88
C PRO A 461 1.95 1.80 3.72
N VAL A 462 1.43 0.65 3.26
CA VAL A 462 0.00 0.41 3.03
C VAL A 462 -0.40 -1.00 3.42
N TRP A 463 -1.68 -1.20 3.71
CA TRP A 463 -2.32 -2.51 3.61
C TRP A 463 -3.22 -2.54 2.38
N PHE A 464 -3.35 -3.71 1.79
CA PHE A 464 -4.37 -4.04 0.82
C PHE A 464 -5.03 -5.35 1.25
N GLY A 465 -6.31 -5.53 0.93
CA GLY A 465 -7.02 -6.68 1.43
C GLY A 465 -8.41 -6.87 0.85
N GLY A 466 -9.09 -7.88 1.39
CA GLY A 466 -10.47 -8.20 1.07
C GLY A 466 -10.80 -9.62 1.49
N PRO A 467 -12.04 -10.03 1.31
CA PRO A 467 -12.45 -11.42 1.41
C PRO A 467 -12.21 -12.17 0.08
N ALA A 468 -12.40 -13.48 0.05
CA ALA A 468 -12.50 -14.21 -1.20
C ALA A 468 -13.72 -13.74 -2.01
N ILE A 469 -13.64 -13.79 -3.33
CA ILE A 469 -14.74 -13.43 -4.25
C ILE A 469 -14.95 -14.51 -5.29
N ARG A 470 -16.17 -14.60 -5.83
CA ARG A 470 -16.49 -15.44 -6.97
C ARG A 470 -16.83 -14.59 -8.19
N LEU A 471 -16.21 -14.93 -9.31
CA LEU A 471 -16.43 -14.33 -10.61
C LEU A 471 -17.07 -15.35 -11.55
N ARG A 472 -18.00 -14.89 -12.38
CA ARG A 472 -18.65 -15.72 -13.40
C ARG A 472 -18.14 -15.45 -14.79
N ASN A 473 -18.02 -16.51 -15.58
CA ASN A 473 -17.69 -16.45 -17.02
C ASN A 473 -16.38 -15.71 -17.30
N VAL A 474 -15.32 -16.02 -16.58
CA VAL A 474 -13.99 -15.44 -16.78
C VAL A 474 -13.17 -16.32 -17.72
N ARG A 475 -12.54 -15.68 -18.71
CA ARG A 475 -11.60 -16.38 -19.60
C ARG A 475 -10.32 -16.70 -18.84
N LEU A 476 -10.03 -17.97 -18.73
CA LEU A 476 -8.79 -18.49 -18.13
C LEU A 476 -7.77 -18.80 -19.23
N GLY A 477 -6.56 -18.38 -19.01
CA GLY A 477 -5.38 -18.73 -19.81
C GLY A 477 -4.35 -19.48 -18.98
N ARG A 478 -3.17 -19.66 -19.56
CA ARG A 478 -2.00 -20.20 -18.86
C ARG A 478 -0.76 -19.38 -19.18
N SER A 479 0.12 -19.18 -18.20
CA SER A 479 1.47 -18.71 -18.47
C SER A 479 2.39 -19.87 -18.84
N PRO A 480 3.34 -19.67 -19.76
CA PRO A 480 4.37 -20.67 -20.03
C PRO A 480 5.09 -21.07 -18.73
N VAL A 481 5.43 -22.33 -18.61
CA VAL A 481 6.32 -22.81 -17.54
C VAL A 481 7.72 -22.39 -17.92
N SER A 482 8.33 -21.49 -17.14
CA SER A 482 9.73 -21.06 -17.28
C SER A 482 10.70 -22.07 -16.67
#